data_217227b4a97351f8ca02ed3981aac857
#
_entry.id   217227b4a97351f8ca02ed3981aac857
#
_cell.length_a   1.000
_cell.length_b   1.000
_cell.length_c   1.000
_cell.angle_alpha   90.00
_cell.angle_beta   90.00
_cell.angle_gamma   90.00
#
_symmetry.space_group_name_H-M   'P 1'
#
loop_
_entity.id
_entity.type
_entity.pdbx_description
1 polymer ?
#
loop_
_entity_poly.entity_id
_entity_poly.type
_entity_poly.pdbx_seq_one_letter_code
_entity_poly.pdbx_strand_id
1 'polypeptide(L)' 'PCTMCAGALVMARVARLVFGAWEPKTGAVGSLWDVVRDRRLNHRPEVRGGVLADECAALLEDFFARQRLG' A
#
# COMPACT_ATOMS: atom_id res chain seq x y z
N PRO A 1 1.08 0.05 0.53
CA PRO A 1 2.55 0.25 0.62
C PRO A 1 2.90 1.59 1.24
N CYS A 2 4.00 1.62 2.01
CA CYS A 2 4.52 2.85 2.57
C CYS A 2 5.25 3.67 1.50
N THR A 3 5.72 4.87 1.87
CA THR A 3 6.38 5.78 0.94
C THR A 3 7.57 5.15 0.23
N MET A 4 8.40 4.41 0.96
CA MET A 4 9.57 3.74 0.39
C MET A 4 9.19 2.72 -0.67
N CYS A 5 8.24 1.83 -0.36
CA CYS A 5 7.78 0.81 -1.30
C CYS A 5 7.04 1.41 -2.49
N ALA A 6 6.21 2.42 -2.26
CA ALA A 6 5.51 3.11 -3.33
C ALA A 6 6.50 3.78 -4.29
N GLY A 7 7.53 4.42 -3.76
CA GLY A 7 8.61 4.99 -4.58
C GLY A 7 9.36 3.94 -5.38
N ALA A 8 9.64 2.80 -4.77
CA ALA A 8 10.31 1.67 -5.45
C ALA A 8 9.46 1.12 -6.60
N LEU A 9 8.15 1.03 -6.41
CA LEU A 9 7.21 0.59 -7.45
C LEU A 9 7.27 1.50 -8.68
N VAL A 10 7.31 2.81 -8.47
CA VAL A 10 7.43 3.79 -9.54
C VAL A 10 8.78 3.67 -10.25
N MET A 11 9.85 3.57 -9.49
CA MET A 11 11.21 3.43 -10.06
C MET A 11 11.37 2.12 -10.85
N ALA A 12 10.73 1.05 -10.41
CA ALA A 12 10.75 -0.23 -11.12
C ALA A 12 9.81 -0.27 -12.33
N ARG A 13 9.01 0.78 -12.55
CA ARG A 13 8.04 0.92 -13.66
C ARG A 13 7.02 -0.22 -13.70
N VAL A 14 6.49 -0.56 -12.54
CA VAL A 14 5.44 -1.57 -12.41
C VAL A 14 4.19 -1.11 -13.16
N ALA A 15 3.62 -1.95 -14.00
CA ALA A 15 2.46 -1.62 -14.82
C ALA A 15 1.17 -1.51 -14.00
N ARG A 16 1.01 -2.42 -13.03
CA ARG A 16 -0.19 -2.48 -12.19
C ARG A 16 0.18 -2.79 -10.75
N LEU A 17 -0.47 -2.07 -9.83
CA LEU A 17 -0.38 -2.31 -8.39
C LEU A 17 -1.75 -2.74 -7.87
N VAL A 18 -1.79 -3.87 -7.17
CA VAL A 18 -3.00 -4.36 -6.50
C VAL A 18 -2.68 -4.50 -5.02
N PHE A 19 -3.50 -3.92 -4.16
CA PHE A 19 -3.31 -4.08 -2.72
C PHE A 19 -4.66 -4.31 -2.03
N GLY A 20 -4.61 -4.92 -0.84
CA GLY A 20 -5.81 -5.22 -0.06
C GLY A 20 -6.19 -4.09 0.88
N ALA A 21 -5.49 -3.98 1.99
CA ALA A 21 -5.82 -3.04 3.06
C ALA A 21 -5.07 -1.72 2.92
N TRP A 22 -5.70 -0.63 3.40
CA TRP A 22 -5.06 0.67 3.52
C TRP A 22 -4.36 0.80 4.86
N GLU A 23 -3.29 1.58 4.90
CA GLU A 23 -2.55 1.90 6.12
C GLU A 23 -2.59 3.42 6.36
N PRO A 24 -3.46 3.91 7.25
CA PRO A 24 -3.64 5.35 7.43
C PRO A 24 -2.42 6.09 7.96
N LYS A 25 -1.53 5.41 8.66
CA LYS A 25 -0.34 6.03 9.28
C LYS A 25 0.82 6.20 8.31
N THR A 26 1.05 5.22 7.44
CA THR A 26 2.25 5.17 6.60
C THR A 26 1.95 4.89 5.13
N GLY A 27 0.71 4.58 4.78
CA GLY A 27 0.33 4.21 3.43
C GLY A 27 0.52 5.35 2.43
N ALA A 28 1.09 5.07 1.28
CA ALA A 28 1.43 6.05 0.26
C ALA A 28 0.73 5.79 -1.07
N VAL A 29 -0.32 4.97 -1.09
CA VAL A 29 -1.13 4.67 -2.27
C VAL A 29 -2.61 4.80 -1.90
N GLY A 30 -3.04 6.05 -1.63
CA GLY A 30 -4.43 6.35 -1.34
C GLY A 30 -4.84 6.29 0.14
N SER A 31 -3.92 5.99 1.06
CA SER A 31 -4.20 5.97 2.49
C SER A 31 -3.86 7.31 3.13
N LEU A 32 -2.61 7.49 3.56
CA LEU A 32 -2.12 8.77 4.08
C LEU A 32 -1.92 9.76 2.93
N TRP A 33 -1.26 9.34 1.88
CA TRP A 33 -1.09 10.10 0.63
C TRP A 33 -1.06 9.14 -0.56
N ASP A 34 -0.82 9.66 -1.75
CA ASP A 34 -0.86 8.87 -2.98
C ASP A 34 0.31 9.19 -3.88
N VAL A 35 1.44 8.55 -3.60
CA VAL A 35 2.69 8.76 -4.33
C VAL A 35 2.60 8.25 -5.77
N VAL A 36 2.02 7.08 -5.98
CA VAL A 36 2.05 6.39 -7.29
C VAL A 36 1.17 7.05 -8.36
N ARG A 37 0.25 7.93 -7.95
CA ARG A 37 -0.62 8.67 -8.88
C ARG A 37 -0.21 10.12 -9.06
N ASP A 38 0.90 10.55 -8.46
CA ASP A 38 1.36 11.94 -8.55
C ASP A 38 1.72 12.27 -10.00
N ARG A 39 1.16 13.36 -10.51
CA ARG A 39 1.34 13.80 -11.91
C ARG A 39 2.79 14.17 -12.26
N ARG A 40 3.57 14.50 -11.26
CA ARG A 40 4.97 14.91 -11.43
C ARG A 40 5.91 13.74 -11.69
N LEU A 41 5.44 12.50 -11.46
CA LEU A 41 6.23 11.31 -11.68
C LEU A 41 6.28 10.93 -13.16
N ASN A 42 7.42 10.39 -13.57
CA ASN A 42 7.64 9.93 -14.95
C ASN A 42 6.84 8.67 -15.30
N HIS A 43 6.47 7.89 -14.31
CA HIS A 43 5.72 6.66 -14.48
C HIS A 43 4.61 6.59 -13.44
N ARG A 44 3.42 6.18 -13.86
CA ARG A 44 2.25 6.03 -12.98
C ARG A 44 1.60 4.69 -13.26
N PRO A 45 1.74 3.70 -12.36
CA PRO A 45 1.09 2.39 -12.54
C PRO A 45 -0.43 2.49 -12.41
N GLU A 46 -1.13 1.53 -13.00
CA GLU A 46 -2.54 1.32 -12.72
C GLU A 46 -2.67 0.82 -11.27
N VAL A 47 -3.63 1.36 -10.52
CA VAL A 47 -3.78 1.04 -9.10
C VAL A 47 -5.18 0.47 -8.83
N ARG A 48 -5.22 -0.69 -8.15
CA ARG A 48 -6.44 -1.27 -7.62
C ARG A 48 -6.26 -1.53 -6.13
N GLY A 49 -7.00 -0.77 -5.31
CA GLY A 49 -6.99 -0.91 -3.87
C GLY A 49 -8.24 -1.63 -3.37
N GLY A 50 -8.18 -2.10 -2.12
CA GLY A 50 -9.32 -2.68 -1.45
C GLY A 50 -9.63 -4.12 -1.83
N VAL A 51 -8.76 -4.80 -2.56
CA VAL A 51 -8.96 -6.20 -2.94
C VAL A 51 -8.81 -7.07 -1.69
N LEU A 52 -9.91 -7.70 -1.25
CA LEU A 52 -9.97 -8.48 -0.01
C LEU A 52 -9.47 -7.69 1.21
N ALA A 53 -9.85 -6.41 1.29
CA ALA A 53 -9.33 -5.48 2.28
C ALA A 53 -9.52 -5.97 3.71
N ASP A 54 -10.70 -6.48 4.05
CA ASP A 54 -11.01 -6.94 5.40
C ASP A 54 -10.19 -8.18 5.78
N GLU A 55 -10.02 -9.12 4.86
CA GLU A 55 -9.20 -10.31 5.08
C GLU A 55 -7.73 -9.96 5.25
N CYS A 56 -7.22 -9.06 4.42
CA CYS A 56 -5.84 -8.59 4.51
C CYS A 56 -5.59 -7.86 5.83
N ALA A 57 -6.50 -6.97 6.23
CA ALA A 57 -6.40 -6.25 7.49
C ALA A 57 -6.44 -7.20 8.68
N ALA A 58 -7.33 -8.20 8.65
CA ALA A 58 -7.46 -9.18 9.72
C ALA A 58 -6.19 -9.98 9.94
N LEU A 59 -5.50 -10.37 8.87
CA LEU A 59 -4.23 -11.08 8.97
C LEU A 59 -3.17 -10.25 9.68
N LEU A 60 -3.05 -8.98 9.35
CA LEU A 60 -2.10 -8.07 9.97
C LEU A 60 -2.45 -7.79 11.43
N GLU A 61 -3.73 -7.56 11.73
CA GLU A 61 -4.21 -7.33 13.08
C GLU A 61 -3.93 -8.53 13.98
N ASP A 62 -4.20 -9.73 13.49
CA ASP A 62 -3.93 -10.98 14.22
C ASP A 62 -2.44 -11.14 14.52
N PHE A 63 -1.59 -10.91 13.52
CA PHE A 63 -0.14 -10.99 13.69
C PHE A 63 0.34 -10.00 14.76
N PHE A 64 -0.06 -8.75 14.69
CA PHE A 64 0.39 -7.73 15.64
C PHE A 64 -0.18 -7.96 17.05
N ALA A 65 -1.40 -8.47 17.16
CA ALA A 65 -1.97 -8.83 18.46
C ALA A 65 -1.15 -9.94 19.13
N ARG A 66 -0.72 -10.94 18.37
CA ARG A 66 0.15 -12.02 18.89
C ARG A 66 1.49 -11.50 19.35
N GLN A 67 2.08 -10.54 18.62
CA GLN A 67 3.36 -9.94 19.00
C GLN A 67 3.26 -9.17 20.32
N ARG A 68 2.13 -8.51 20.56
CA ARG A 68 1.90 -7.77 21.80
C ARG A 68 1.73 -8.70 23.02
N LEU A 69 1.23 -9.89 22.82
CA LEU A 69 1.01 -10.89 23.88
C LEU A 69 2.27 -11.71 24.16
N GLY A 70 3.19 -11.70 23.25
CA GLY A 70 4.47 -12.38 23.40
C GLY A 70 5.56 -11.44 23.85
#